data_e3fe779375fb6ab8778d312c820db378
#
_entry.id   e3fe779375fb6ab8778d312c820db378
#
_cell.length_a   1.000
_cell.length_b   1.000
_cell.length_c   1.000
_cell.angle_alpha   90.00
_cell.angle_beta   90.00
_cell.angle_gamma   90.00
#
_symmetry.space_group_name_H-M   'P 1'
#
loop_
_entity.id
_entity.type
_entity.pdbx_description
1 polymer ?
#
loop_
_entity_poly.entity_id
_entity_poly.type
_entity_poly.pdbx_seq_one_letter_code
_entity_poly.pdbx_strand_id
1 'polypeptide(L)'
;MKKPAFMDRVHPTAIVDSAAEVAVDVEIGPYSVIGANVRVGKGTKIGSHVVIQGRTTFGEENVIFPFASVGTIPQDLKYKGEASELLIGNRNTIREYVSLNPGTAGGGMVTRIGDQNLLMMQCHIAHDCIIGDRNVIANGATLGGHVTIEDFVIVGGLVGIHQFVRIGTGAIIGAGSMVSKDVPPYCNATGDRAKLHGLNLEGLKRRGFDRSVIDIIHKAYRIVFQSKLRTEDALKKISAELPGIPEIERFVSFIGQSQRGVCR
;
A
#
# COMPACT_ATOMS: atom_id res chain seq x y z
N MET A 1 29.21 -31.96 -4.24
CA MET A 1 29.34 -30.83 -3.33
C MET A 1 28.42 -31.08 -2.14
N LYS A 2 28.97 -31.19 -0.92
CA LYS A 2 28.20 -31.36 0.31
C LYS A 2 27.39 -30.08 0.52
N LYS A 3 26.06 -30.20 0.71
CA LYS A 3 25.24 -29.08 1.22
C LYS A 3 25.90 -28.59 2.51
N PRO A 4 26.11 -27.28 2.69
CA PRO A 4 26.62 -26.77 3.97
C PRO A 4 25.64 -27.20 5.06
N ALA A 5 26.21 -27.67 6.18
CA ALA A 5 25.48 -28.01 7.37
C ALA A 5 24.59 -26.84 7.78
N PHE A 6 23.38 -27.17 8.22
CA PHE A 6 22.39 -26.34 8.92
C PHE A 6 22.85 -24.88 9.10
N MET A 7 22.49 -24.00 8.18
CA MET A 7 22.43 -22.57 8.51
C MET A 7 21.42 -22.48 9.66
N ASP A 8 21.87 -22.11 10.83
CA ASP A 8 20.98 -21.66 11.89
C ASP A 8 20.06 -20.62 11.27
N ARG A 9 18.77 -20.79 11.42
CA ARG A 9 17.75 -19.92 10.79
C ARG A 9 17.95 -18.44 11.14
N VAL A 10 18.58 -18.17 12.26
CA VAL A 10 19.03 -16.85 12.70
C VAL A 10 20.55 -16.80 12.57
N HIS A 11 21.03 -15.93 11.70
CA HIS A 11 22.50 -15.79 11.50
C HIS A 11 23.17 -15.30 12.79
N PRO A 12 24.36 -15.85 13.17
CA PRO A 12 25.04 -15.51 14.44
C PRO A 12 25.37 -14.02 14.61
N THR A 13 25.45 -13.25 13.53
CA THR A 13 25.70 -11.80 13.57
C THR A 13 24.40 -10.97 13.61
N ALA A 14 23.23 -11.60 13.55
CA ALA A 14 21.97 -10.89 13.72
C ALA A 14 21.77 -10.53 15.21
N ILE A 15 21.23 -9.37 15.47
CA ILE A 15 20.88 -8.91 16.82
C ILE A 15 19.37 -9.00 16.96
N VAL A 16 18.91 -9.96 17.74
CA VAL A 16 17.49 -10.17 18.05
C VAL A 16 17.28 -9.92 19.53
N ASP A 17 16.44 -8.94 19.86
CA ASP A 17 16.12 -8.63 21.25
C ASP A 17 15.40 -9.83 21.89
N SER A 18 15.71 -10.13 23.13
CA SER A 18 15.14 -11.26 23.86
C SER A 18 13.63 -11.15 24.12
N ALA A 19 13.07 -9.96 24.03
CA ALA A 19 11.64 -9.70 24.13
C ALA A 19 10.91 -9.74 22.79
N ALA A 20 11.63 -9.90 21.66
CA ALA A 20 11.00 -10.06 20.35
C ALA A 20 10.28 -11.41 20.24
N GLU A 21 9.09 -11.40 19.69
CA GLU A 21 8.29 -12.60 19.47
C GLU A 21 8.49 -13.08 18.01
N VAL A 22 9.43 -14.00 17.80
CA VAL A 22 9.78 -14.51 16.45
C VAL A 22 9.38 -15.97 16.35
N ALA A 23 8.57 -16.34 15.34
CA ALA A 23 8.18 -17.72 15.13
C ALA A 23 9.40 -18.62 14.80
N VAL A 24 9.33 -19.88 15.21
CA VAL A 24 10.48 -20.83 15.20
C VAL A 24 11.06 -21.11 13.81
N ASP A 25 10.31 -20.86 12.75
CA ASP A 25 10.68 -21.14 11.36
C ASP A 25 11.09 -19.88 10.56
N VAL A 26 11.17 -18.72 11.22
CA VAL A 26 11.64 -17.46 10.61
C VAL A 26 13.14 -17.55 10.32
N GLU A 27 13.53 -17.07 9.15
CA GLU A 27 14.93 -16.94 8.75
C GLU A 27 15.39 -15.48 8.92
N ILE A 28 16.51 -15.24 9.58
CA ILE A 28 17.09 -13.90 9.80
C ILE A 28 18.53 -13.87 9.32
N GLY A 29 18.78 -13.05 8.30
CA GLY A 29 20.08 -12.87 7.67
C GLY A 29 21.09 -12.08 8.52
N PRO A 30 22.38 -12.05 8.07
CA PRO A 30 23.46 -11.43 8.82
C PRO A 30 23.25 -9.93 9.04
N TYR A 31 23.71 -9.44 10.20
CA TYR A 31 23.71 -8.03 10.58
C TYR A 31 22.33 -7.37 10.64
N SER A 32 21.25 -8.14 10.68
CA SER A 32 19.89 -7.61 10.89
C SER A 32 19.64 -7.36 12.35
N VAL A 33 18.82 -6.32 12.65
CA VAL A 33 18.49 -5.88 14.00
C VAL A 33 16.99 -5.96 14.19
N ILE A 34 16.53 -6.76 15.17
CA ILE A 34 15.13 -6.95 15.52
C ILE A 34 14.91 -6.44 16.95
N GLY A 35 14.06 -5.41 17.10
CA GLY A 35 13.81 -4.75 18.38
C GLY A 35 12.81 -5.48 19.28
N ALA A 36 12.74 -5.08 20.56
CA ALA A 36 12.02 -5.74 21.64
C ALA A 36 10.49 -5.91 21.42
N ASN A 37 9.85 -4.95 20.74
CA ASN A 37 8.40 -4.96 20.53
C ASN A 37 8.00 -5.50 19.14
N VAL A 38 8.88 -6.25 18.50
CA VAL A 38 8.66 -6.81 17.17
C VAL A 38 8.06 -8.20 17.27
N ARG A 39 7.04 -8.45 16.45
CA ARG A 39 6.43 -9.78 16.27
C ARG A 39 6.56 -10.22 14.82
N VAL A 40 7.03 -11.44 14.59
CA VAL A 40 7.24 -11.99 13.24
C VAL A 40 6.57 -13.34 13.11
N GLY A 41 5.58 -13.41 12.21
CA GLY A 41 4.83 -14.64 11.92
C GLY A 41 5.64 -15.68 11.13
N LYS A 42 5.09 -16.89 11.05
CA LYS A 42 5.72 -18.08 10.48
C LYS A 42 6.15 -17.90 9.04
N GLY A 43 7.19 -18.62 8.63
CA GLY A 43 7.67 -18.67 7.25
C GLY A 43 8.24 -17.36 6.71
N THR A 44 8.35 -16.32 7.55
CA THR A 44 8.91 -15.02 7.14
C THR A 44 10.42 -15.12 6.98
N LYS A 45 10.94 -14.47 5.93
CA LYS A 45 12.37 -14.42 5.60
C LYS A 45 12.87 -12.98 5.66
N ILE A 46 13.83 -12.74 6.52
CA ILE A 46 14.46 -11.43 6.72
C ILE A 46 15.88 -11.49 6.15
N GLY A 47 16.16 -10.65 5.15
CA GLY A 47 17.48 -10.54 4.50
C GLY A 47 18.57 -10.02 5.43
N SER A 48 19.73 -9.69 4.86
CA SER A 48 20.83 -9.10 5.62
C SER A 48 20.65 -7.59 5.83
N HIS A 49 21.20 -7.05 6.94
CA HIS A 49 21.19 -5.61 7.24
C HIS A 49 19.76 -4.98 7.28
N VAL A 50 18.77 -5.75 7.66
CA VAL A 50 17.40 -5.26 7.85
C VAL A 50 17.26 -4.72 9.28
N VAL A 51 16.63 -3.58 9.43
CA VAL A 51 16.29 -3.00 10.74
C VAL A 51 14.79 -3.04 10.94
N ILE A 52 14.32 -3.76 11.96
CA ILE A 52 12.92 -3.80 12.36
C ILE A 52 12.81 -3.35 13.81
N GLN A 53 12.07 -2.28 14.05
CA GLN A 53 11.95 -1.64 15.36
C GLN A 53 10.50 -1.26 15.68
N GLY A 54 10.31 -0.58 16.81
CA GLY A 54 9.00 -0.12 17.26
C GLY A 54 8.03 -1.27 17.53
N ARG A 55 6.75 -0.96 17.68
CA ARG A 55 5.68 -1.95 17.81
C ARG A 55 5.26 -2.43 16.42
N THR A 56 6.08 -3.29 15.84
CA THR A 56 5.90 -3.80 14.47
C THR A 56 5.48 -5.26 14.50
N THR A 57 4.35 -5.56 13.86
CA THR A 57 3.86 -6.93 13.73
C THR A 57 3.80 -7.34 12.27
N PHE A 58 4.44 -8.45 11.94
CA PHE A 58 4.31 -9.13 10.66
C PHE A 58 3.43 -10.37 10.80
N GLY A 59 2.53 -10.57 9.85
CA GLY A 59 1.88 -11.84 9.61
C GLY A 59 2.86 -12.89 9.08
N GLU A 60 2.36 -13.86 8.35
CA GLU A 60 3.10 -15.03 7.88
C GLU A 60 3.68 -14.84 6.48
N GLU A 61 4.74 -15.61 6.15
CA GLU A 61 5.30 -15.77 4.80
C GLU A 61 5.76 -14.45 4.12
N ASN A 62 6.14 -13.44 4.90
CA ASN A 62 6.70 -12.21 4.34
C ASN A 62 8.16 -12.40 3.93
N VAL A 63 8.58 -11.68 2.89
CA VAL A 63 9.98 -11.67 2.43
C VAL A 63 10.50 -10.24 2.49
N ILE A 64 11.49 -10.00 3.34
CA ILE A 64 12.11 -8.69 3.54
C ILE A 64 13.55 -8.72 3.01
N PHE A 65 13.83 -7.86 2.06
CA PHE A 65 15.11 -7.77 1.37
C PHE A 65 16.09 -6.87 2.11
N PRO A 66 17.40 -6.96 1.78
CA PRO A 66 18.44 -6.24 2.50
C PRO A 66 18.23 -4.73 2.57
N PHE A 67 18.67 -4.14 3.68
CA PHE A 67 18.65 -2.70 3.95
C PHE A 67 17.24 -2.08 4.09
N ALA A 68 16.19 -2.87 4.23
CA ALA A 68 14.88 -2.33 4.58
C ALA A 68 14.88 -1.79 6.02
N SER A 69 14.17 -0.67 6.24
CA SER A 69 13.99 -0.01 7.53
C SER A 69 12.51 0.00 7.89
N VAL A 70 12.12 -0.82 8.86
CA VAL A 70 10.71 -1.09 9.16
C VAL A 70 10.40 -0.75 10.62
N GLY A 71 9.35 0.05 10.83
CA GLY A 71 8.90 0.42 12.18
C GLY A 71 9.77 1.45 12.89
N THR A 72 10.70 2.10 12.17
CA THR A 72 11.46 3.23 12.71
C THR A 72 10.55 4.44 12.92
N ILE A 73 10.95 5.34 13.81
CA ILE A 73 10.16 6.52 14.18
C ILE A 73 9.66 7.30 12.96
N PRO A 74 8.40 7.80 12.98
CA PRO A 74 7.84 8.58 11.89
C PRO A 74 8.66 9.84 11.60
N GLN A 75 8.69 10.23 10.32
CA GLN A 75 9.29 11.50 9.90
C GLN A 75 8.25 12.65 10.05
N ASP A 76 7.66 12.75 11.24
CA ASP A 76 6.70 13.79 11.59
C ASP A 76 7.22 14.58 12.79
N LEU A 77 7.36 15.90 12.64
CA LEU A 77 7.81 16.80 13.70
C LEU A 77 6.88 16.83 14.93
N LYS A 78 5.65 16.34 14.79
CA LYS A 78 4.68 16.26 15.89
C LYS A 78 4.81 14.96 16.70
N TYR A 79 5.53 13.97 16.20
CA TYR A 79 5.74 12.70 16.90
C TYR A 79 6.52 12.91 18.19
N LYS A 80 6.00 12.40 19.29
CA LYS A 80 6.58 12.59 20.64
C LYS A 80 7.00 11.28 21.32
N GLY A 81 7.12 10.18 20.54
CA GLY A 81 7.48 8.87 21.08
C GLY A 81 6.27 8.06 21.58
N GLU A 82 5.08 8.39 21.11
CA GLU A 82 3.87 7.63 21.41
C GLU A 82 3.98 6.16 20.97
N ALA A 83 3.29 5.28 21.69
CA ALA A 83 3.32 3.84 21.46
C ALA A 83 2.46 3.42 20.25
N SER A 84 2.73 4.01 19.09
CA SER A 84 2.06 3.70 17.84
C SER A 84 2.56 2.40 17.20
N GLU A 85 1.80 1.87 16.27
CA GLU A 85 1.99 0.54 15.71
C GLU A 85 2.16 0.56 14.19
N LEU A 86 2.88 -0.46 13.69
CA LEU A 86 2.95 -0.83 12.29
C LEU A 86 2.49 -2.29 12.15
N LEU A 87 1.39 -2.50 11.44
CA LEU A 87 0.83 -3.83 11.23
C LEU A 87 0.96 -4.21 9.76
N ILE A 88 1.64 -5.32 9.50
CA ILE A 88 1.90 -5.85 8.16
C ILE A 88 1.28 -7.25 8.09
N GLY A 89 0.44 -7.48 7.10
CA GLY A 89 -0.23 -8.75 6.85
C GLY A 89 0.71 -9.84 6.36
N ASN A 90 0.20 -10.70 5.49
CA ASN A 90 0.86 -11.93 5.08
C ASN A 90 1.39 -11.83 3.65
N ARG A 91 2.43 -12.62 3.33
CA ARG A 91 2.95 -12.82 1.97
C ARG A 91 3.31 -11.53 1.23
N ASN A 92 3.73 -10.50 1.96
CA ASN A 92 4.25 -9.29 1.35
C ASN A 92 5.72 -9.48 0.96
N THR A 93 6.11 -8.85 -0.15
CA THR A 93 7.50 -8.73 -0.57
C THR A 93 7.95 -7.29 -0.38
N ILE A 94 8.88 -7.09 0.56
CA ILE A 94 9.44 -5.78 0.90
C ILE A 94 10.87 -5.75 0.39
N ARG A 95 11.11 -4.99 -0.68
CA ARG A 95 12.39 -4.94 -1.38
C ARG A 95 13.40 -4.04 -0.66
N GLU A 96 14.58 -3.96 -1.26
CA GLU A 96 15.74 -3.27 -0.71
C GLU A 96 15.44 -1.78 -0.45
N TYR A 97 15.96 -1.27 0.66
CA TYR A 97 15.86 0.15 1.05
C TYR A 97 14.43 0.68 1.21
N VAL A 98 13.43 -0.18 1.33
CA VAL A 98 12.07 0.24 1.66
C VAL A 98 12.04 0.80 3.08
N SER A 99 11.30 1.89 3.28
CA SER A 99 11.06 2.46 4.60
C SER A 99 9.58 2.49 4.94
N LEU A 100 9.22 1.95 6.12
CA LEU A 100 7.86 1.87 6.63
C LEU A 100 7.81 2.46 8.03
N ASN A 101 6.95 3.47 8.24
CA ASN A 101 6.79 4.11 9.54
C ASN A 101 5.51 3.66 10.26
N PRO A 102 5.50 3.57 11.59
CA PRO A 102 4.30 3.34 12.39
C PRO A 102 3.37 4.56 12.35
N GLY A 103 2.18 4.44 12.94
CA GLY A 103 1.25 5.53 13.07
C GLY A 103 1.71 6.65 14.01
N THR A 104 0.86 7.67 14.16
CA THR A 104 1.04 8.80 15.08
C THR A 104 -0.23 9.07 15.86
N ALA A 105 -0.15 9.84 16.95
CA ALA A 105 -1.32 10.22 17.73
C ALA A 105 -2.37 10.98 16.91
N GLY A 106 -1.92 11.72 15.88
CA GLY A 106 -2.81 12.48 14.99
C GLY A 106 -3.54 11.64 13.93
N GLY A 107 -3.18 10.37 13.75
CA GLY A 107 -3.69 9.51 12.67
C GLY A 107 -4.31 8.18 13.12
N GLY A 108 -4.58 8.00 14.39
CA GLY A 108 -5.17 6.77 14.91
C GLY A 108 -4.16 5.73 15.38
N MET A 109 -2.91 6.12 15.57
CA MET A 109 -1.85 5.31 16.19
C MET A 109 -1.37 4.12 15.39
N VAL A 110 -1.78 3.94 14.13
CA VAL A 110 -1.43 2.74 13.38
C VAL A 110 -1.25 2.99 11.89
N THR A 111 -0.18 2.43 11.33
CA THR A 111 -0.01 2.21 9.89
C THR A 111 -0.33 0.75 9.59
N ARG A 112 -1.13 0.49 8.55
CA ARG A 112 -1.54 -0.87 8.15
C ARG A 112 -1.12 -1.17 6.72
N ILE A 113 -0.58 -2.36 6.51
CA ILE A 113 -0.28 -2.93 5.20
C ILE A 113 -0.94 -4.31 5.16
N GLY A 114 -1.81 -4.54 4.19
CA GLY A 114 -2.54 -5.80 4.01
C GLY A 114 -1.65 -6.93 3.48
N ASP A 115 -2.25 -7.81 2.71
CA ASP A 115 -1.64 -9.06 2.25
C ASP A 115 -1.14 -8.97 0.81
N GLN A 116 -0.11 -9.77 0.47
CA GLN A 116 0.34 -10.02 -0.90
C GLN A 116 0.78 -8.75 -1.67
N ASN A 117 1.26 -7.73 -0.99
CA ASN A 117 1.77 -6.53 -1.62
C ASN A 117 3.23 -6.71 -2.07
N LEU A 118 3.58 -6.09 -3.19
CA LEU A 118 4.95 -5.92 -3.65
C LEU A 118 5.37 -4.45 -3.44
N LEU A 119 6.23 -4.23 -2.44
CA LEU A 119 6.84 -2.93 -2.18
C LEU A 119 8.25 -2.96 -2.78
N MET A 120 8.41 -2.32 -3.94
CA MET A 120 9.68 -2.34 -4.67
C MET A 120 10.71 -1.41 -4.04
N MET A 121 11.95 -1.52 -4.52
CA MET A 121 13.12 -0.85 -3.97
C MET A 121 12.91 0.64 -3.75
N GLN A 122 13.37 1.13 -2.58
CA GLN A 122 13.35 2.55 -2.18
C GLN A 122 11.95 3.18 -2.07
N CYS A 123 10.85 2.41 -2.06
CA CYS A 123 9.58 3.04 -1.77
C CYS A 123 9.45 3.42 -0.29
N HIS A 124 8.68 4.46 -0.02
CA HIS A 124 8.43 4.96 1.32
C HIS A 124 6.93 4.96 1.63
N ILE A 125 6.56 4.37 2.75
CA ILE A 125 5.21 4.45 3.31
C ILE A 125 5.30 5.19 4.64
N ALA A 126 4.78 6.42 4.66
CA ALA A 126 4.77 7.26 5.85
C ALA A 126 3.74 6.77 6.88
N HIS A 127 3.69 7.48 7.99
CA HIS A 127 2.82 7.21 9.13
C HIS A 127 1.33 7.24 8.77
N ASP A 128 0.52 6.45 9.49
CA ASP A 128 -0.94 6.44 9.40
C ASP A 128 -1.50 6.06 8.03
N CYS A 129 -0.68 5.49 7.14
CA CYS A 129 -1.12 4.96 5.86
C CYS A 129 -1.92 3.66 6.05
N ILE A 130 -2.92 3.46 5.19
CA ILE A 130 -3.71 2.22 5.12
C ILE A 130 -3.56 1.67 3.71
N ILE A 131 -2.86 0.56 3.58
CA ILE A 131 -2.60 -0.13 2.31
C ILE A 131 -3.36 -1.44 2.33
N GLY A 132 -4.23 -1.65 1.35
CA GLY A 132 -4.98 -2.90 1.15
C GLY A 132 -4.12 -4.04 0.62
N ASP A 133 -4.74 -4.94 -0.11
CA ASP A 133 -4.13 -6.18 -0.56
C ASP A 133 -3.69 -6.14 -2.02
N ARG A 134 -2.67 -6.96 -2.36
CA ARG A 134 -2.24 -7.22 -3.74
C ARG A 134 -1.86 -5.97 -4.52
N ASN A 135 -1.31 -4.98 -3.84
CA ASN A 135 -0.82 -3.77 -4.47
C ASN A 135 0.62 -3.93 -4.96
N VAL A 136 0.96 -3.20 -6.01
CA VAL A 136 2.33 -3.04 -6.49
C VAL A 136 2.73 -1.57 -6.33
N ILE A 137 3.67 -1.31 -5.46
CA ILE A 137 4.25 0.03 -5.25
C ILE A 137 5.66 0.00 -5.81
N ALA A 138 5.86 0.64 -6.97
CA ALA A 138 7.09 0.53 -7.73
C ALA A 138 8.22 1.40 -7.15
N ASN A 139 9.42 1.21 -7.70
CA ASN A 139 10.68 1.77 -7.19
C ASN A 139 10.60 3.28 -6.94
N GLY A 140 11.02 3.70 -5.76
CA GLY A 140 11.10 5.11 -5.38
C GLY A 140 9.76 5.84 -5.22
N ALA A 141 8.63 5.12 -5.26
CA ALA A 141 7.34 5.74 -4.97
C ALA A 141 7.26 6.14 -3.50
N THR A 142 6.73 7.34 -3.23
CA THR A 142 6.69 7.94 -1.89
C THR A 142 5.28 8.34 -1.52
N LEU A 143 4.78 7.77 -0.43
CA LEU A 143 3.48 8.08 0.13
C LEU A 143 3.64 9.01 1.34
N GLY A 144 2.95 10.16 1.30
CA GLY A 144 2.80 11.01 2.48
C GLY A 144 1.93 10.37 3.55
N GLY A 145 1.91 10.94 4.74
CA GLY A 145 1.09 10.42 5.85
C GLY A 145 -0.40 10.33 5.53
N HIS A 146 -1.10 9.39 6.17
CA HIS A 146 -2.56 9.19 6.05
C HIS A 146 -3.06 8.83 4.64
N VAL A 147 -2.18 8.37 3.75
CA VAL A 147 -2.59 7.88 2.42
C VAL A 147 -3.32 6.56 2.57
N THR A 148 -4.45 6.43 1.86
CA THR A 148 -5.18 5.16 1.77
C THR A 148 -5.05 4.61 0.35
N ILE A 149 -4.56 3.39 0.22
CA ILE A 149 -4.54 2.63 -1.04
C ILE A 149 -5.43 1.41 -0.85
N GLU A 150 -6.48 1.30 -1.67
CA GLU A 150 -7.34 0.11 -1.66
C GLU A 150 -6.60 -1.08 -2.34
N ASP A 151 -7.33 -2.14 -2.72
CA ASP A 151 -6.74 -3.36 -3.25
C ASP A 151 -6.38 -3.27 -4.74
N PHE A 152 -5.41 -4.09 -5.18
CA PHE A 152 -5.02 -4.26 -6.59
C PHE A 152 -4.57 -2.97 -7.29
N VAL A 153 -4.06 -2.01 -6.56
CA VAL A 153 -3.54 -0.75 -7.10
C VAL A 153 -2.12 -0.94 -7.61
N ILE A 154 -1.80 -0.29 -8.73
CA ILE A 154 -0.43 -0.18 -9.22
C ILE A 154 0.01 1.27 -9.11
N VAL A 155 1.02 1.51 -8.30
CA VAL A 155 1.70 2.81 -8.19
C VAL A 155 3.01 2.72 -8.96
N GLY A 156 3.14 3.50 -10.02
CA GLY A 156 4.32 3.55 -10.87
C GLY A 156 5.57 4.07 -10.14
N GLY A 157 6.74 3.84 -10.73
CA GLY A 157 7.99 4.31 -10.16
C GLY A 157 8.07 5.83 -10.04
N LEU A 158 8.75 6.32 -8.98
CA LEU A 158 8.95 7.74 -8.71
C LEU A 158 7.65 8.56 -8.57
N VAL A 159 6.56 7.91 -8.18
CA VAL A 159 5.28 8.58 -7.90
C VAL A 159 5.33 9.21 -6.51
N GLY A 160 4.92 10.48 -6.42
CA GLY A 160 4.66 11.15 -5.14
C GLY A 160 3.17 11.22 -4.86
N ILE A 161 2.72 10.70 -3.71
CA ILE A 161 1.32 10.78 -3.28
C ILE A 161 1.23 11.70 -2.07
N HIS A 162 0.46 12.78 -2.22
CA HIS A 162 0.26 13.77 -1.13
C HIS A 162 -0.52 13.14 0.03
N GLN A 163 -0.23 13.60 1.24
CA GLN A 163 -0.94 13.15 2.44
C GLN A 163 -2.47 13.24 2.32
N PHE A 164 -3.18 12.29 2.96
CA PHE A 164 -4.64 12.16 2.95
C PHE A 164 -5.28 11.82 1.59
N VAL A 165 -4.50 11.52 0.57
CA VAL A 165 -5.03 11.05 -0.73
C VAL A 165 -5.50 9.60 -0.61
N ARG A 166 -6.61 9.30 -1.29
CA ARG A 166 -7.14 7.95 -1.44
C ARG A 166 -6.98 7.46 -2.87
N ILE A 167 -6.50 6.24 -3.02
CA ILE A 167 -6.37 5.56 -4.32
C ILE A 167 -7.31 4.36 -4.33
N GLY A 168 -8.30 4.38 -5.22
CA GLY A 168 -9.35 3.36 -5.29
C GLY A 168 -8.89 2.05 -5.93
N THR A 169 -9.60 0.99 -5.61
CA THR A 169 -9.34 -0.39 -6.04
C THR A 169 -9.05 -0.50 -7.54
N GLY A 170 -7.97 -1.19 -7.89
CA GLY A 170 -7.59 -1.46 -9.27
C GLY A 170 -7.18 -0.24 -10.09
N ALA A 171 -6.98 0.91 -9.45
CA ALA A 171 -6.41 2.08 -10.12
C ALA A 171 -4.95 1.86 -10.49
N ILE A 172 -4.48 2.60 -11.48
CA ILE A 172 -3.08 2.66 -11.88
C ILE A 172 -2.61 4.11 -11.90
N ILE A 173 -1.45 4.36 -11.30
CA ILE A 173 -0.78 5.65 -11.33
C ILE A 173 0.47 5.50 -12.21
N GLY A 174 0.54 6.29 -13.27
CA GLY A 174 1.71 6.29 -14.16
C GLY A 174 2.98 6.79 -13.47
N ALA A 175 4.12 6.25 -13.88
CA ALA A 175 5.41 6.62 -13.32
C ALA A 175 5.69 8.14 -13.37
N GLY A 176 6.41 8.67 -12.38
CA GLY A 176 6.76 10.08 -12.27
C GLY A 176 5.59 11.02 -11.97
N SER A 177 4.42 10.50 -11.60
CA SER A 177 3.24 11.33 -11.33
C SER A 177 3.25 11.93 -9.92
N MET A 178 2.68 13.15 -9.78
CA MET A 178 2.43 13.80 -8.49
C MET A 178 0.92 13.84 -8.22
N VAL A 179 0.48 13.04 -7.25
CA VAL A 179 -0.95 12.81 -6.94
C VAL A 179 -1.36 13.66 -5.75
N SER A 180 -2.19 14.67 -5.98
CA SER A 180 -2.65 15.59 -4.94
C SER A 180 -4.15 15.49 -4.61
N LYS A 181 -4.89 14.69 -5.38
CA LYS A 181 -6.33 14.41 -5.21
C LYS A 181 -6.60 12.93 -5.28
N ASP A 182 -7.77 12.51 -4.83
CA ASP A 182 -8.17 11.11 -4.83
C ASP A 182 -8.27 10.56 -6.25
N VAL A 183 -7.82 9.31 -6.45
CA VAL A 183 -7.94 8.61 -7.73
C VAL A 183 -9.02 7.56 -7.61
N PRO A 184 -10.12 7.67 -8.37
CA PRO A 184 -11.24 6.74 -8.26
C PRO A 184 -10.87 5.31 -8.64
N PRO A 185 -11.64 4.31 -8.15
CA PRO A 185 -11.43 2.92 -8.51
C PRO A 185 -11.38 2.70 -10.01
N TYR A 186 -10.55 1.76 -10.43
CA TYR A 186 -10.39 1.32 -11.82
C TYR A 186 -9.84 2.36 -12.80
N CYS A 187 -9.46 3.55 -12.34
CA CYS A 187 -8.99 4.62 -13.18
C CYS A 187 -7.48 4.59 -13.43
N ASN A 188 -7.07 5.17 -14.54
CA ASN A 188 -5.69 5.48 -14.87
C ASN A 188 -5.44 6.97 -14.64
N ALA A 189 -4.44 7.30 -13.82
CA ALA A 189 -4.05 8.68 -13.51
C ALA A 189 -2.55 8.87 -13.79
N THR A 190 -2.17 9.97 -14.47
CA THR A 190 -0.77 10.30 -14.74
C THR A 190 -0.52 11.80 -14.72
N GLY A 191 0.73 12.17 -14.56
CA GLY A 191 1.23 13.55 -14.72
C GLY A 191 1.49 14.28 -13.42
N ASP A 192 2.09 15.44 -13.55
CA ASP A 192 2.27 16.42 -12.47
C ASP A 192 1.41 17.66 -12.77
N ARG A 193 0.36 17.88 -12.06
CA ARG A 193 -0.44 17.13 -11.07
C ARG A 193 -1.28 16.09 -11.79
N ALA A 194 -1.36 14.88 -11.23
CA ALA A 194 -2.02 13.75 -11.88
C ALA A 194 -3.46 14.04 -12.32
N LYS A 195 -3.76 13.66 -13.58
CA LYS A 195 -5.09 13.74 -14.20
C LYS A 195 -5.55 12.35 -14.62
N LEU A 196 -6.87 12.17 -14.77
CA LEU A 196 -7.44 10.91 -15.27
C LEU A 196 -7.30 10.82 -16.81
N HIS A 197 -6.86 9.66 -17.27
CA HIS A 197 -6.75 9.31 -18.69
C HIS A 197 -7.69 8.18 -19.11
N GLY A 198 -8.70 7.88 -18.30
CA GLY A 198 -9.66 6.81 -18.53
C GLY A 198 -9.58 5.70 -17.49
N LEU A 199 -10.02 4.52 -17.89
CA LEU A 199 -9.97 3.32 -17.03
C LEU A 199 -8.68 2.53 -17.23
N ASN A 200 -8.29 1.81 -16.20
CA ASN A 200 -7.24 0.79 -16.26
C ASN A 200 -7.78 -0.49 -16.93
N LEU A 201 -8.04 -0.43 -18.23
CA LEU A 201 -8.65 -1.52 -18.98
C LEU A 201 -7.82 -2.81 -18.93
N GLU A 202 -6.49 -2.69 -18.99
CA GLU A 202 -5.61 -3.86 -18.90
C GLU A 202 -5.65 -4.51 -17.52
N GLY A 203 -5.68 -3.71 -16.45
CA GLY A 203 -5.85 -4.20 -15.09
C GLY A 203 -7.18 -4.93 -14.91
N LEU A 204 -8.28 -4.38 -15.42
CA LEU A 204 -9.59 -5.02 -15.37
C LEU A 204 -9.60 -6.36 -16.11
N LYS A 205 -9.08 -6.43 -17.34
CA LYS A 205 -8.99 -7.68 -18.12
C LYS A 205 -8.14 -8.75 -17.42
N ARG A 206 -6.94 -8.38 -16.91
CA ARG A 206 -6.05 -9.31 -16.21
C ARG A 206 -6.67 -9.88 -14.93
N ARG A 207 -7.58 -9.14 -14.31
CA ARG A 207 -8.35 -9.58 -13.15
C ARG A 207 -9.57 -10.43 -13.52
N GLY A 208 -9.81 -10.68 -14.81
CA GLY A 208 -10.90 -11.52 -15.29
C GLY A 208 -12.28 -10.87 -15.28
N PHE A 209 -12.34 -9.53 -15.32
CA PHE A 209 -13.63 -8.84 -15.43
C PHE A 209 -14.29 -9.12 -16.79
N ASP A 210 -15.55 -9.51 -16.78
CA ASP A 210 -16.34 -9.66 -17.97
C ASP A 210 -16.47 -8.35 -18.74
N ARG A 211 -16.51 -8.42 -20.06
CA ARG A 211 -16.64 -7.24 -20.92
C ARG A 211 -17.88 -6.41 -20.59
N SER A 212 -19.00 -7.06 -20.26
CA SER A 212 -20.24 -6.39 -19.83
C SER A 212 -20.03 -5.53 -18.58
N VAL A 213 -19.29 -6.03 -17.58
CA VAL A 213 -18.96 -5.28 -16.35
C VAL A 213 -18.05 -4.10 -16.68
N ILE A 214 -17.02 -4.32 -17.53
CA ILE A 214 -16.13 -3.23 -17.98
C ILE A 214 -16.90 -2.13 -18.70
N ASP A 215 -17.86 -2.49 -19.55
CA ASP A 215 -18.71 -1.55 -20.27
C ASP A 215 -19.60 -0.74 -19.33
N ILE A 216 -20.11 -1.36 -18.24
CA ILE A 216 -20.91 -0.68 -17.21
C ILE A 216 -20.01 0.32 -16.43
N ILE A 217 -18.81 -0.10 -15.99
CA ILE A 217 -17.85 0.80 -15.32
C ILE A 217 -17.48 1.97 -16.25
N HIS A 218 -17.29 1.71 -17.55
CA HIS A 218 -17.00 2.75 -18.53
C HIS A 218 -18.14 3.76 -18.69
N LYS A 219 -19.41 3.29 -18.66
CA LYS A 219 -20.58 4.21 -18.66
C LYS A 219 -20.57 5.10 -17.41
N ALA A 220 -20.33 4.52 -16.22
CA ALA A 220 -20.23 5.28 -14.98
C ALA A 220 -19.12 6.35 -15.06
N TYR A 221 -17.92 5.96 -15.53
CA TYR A 221 -16.80 6.89 -15.74
C TYR A 221 -17.21 8.07 -16.64
N ARG A 222 -17.86 7.80 -17.79
CA ARG A 222 -18.32 8.84 -18.72
C ARG A 222 -19.36 9.78 -18.09
N ILE A 223 -20.28 9.25 -17.30
CA ILE A 223 -21.29 10.07 -16.59
C ILE A 223 -20.61 11.03 -15.61
N VAL A 224 -19.61 10.61 -14.86
CA VAL A 224 -18.94 11.47 -13.87
C VAL A 224 -17.95 12.45 -14.52
N PHE A 225 -17.13 11.98 -15.46
CA PHE A 225 -15.95 12.75 -15.90
C PHE A 225 -16.09 13.37 -17.29
N GLN A 226 -17.03 12.91 -18.12
CA GLN A 226 -17.21 13.38 -19.49
C GLN A 226 -18.56 14.07 -19.74
N SER A 227 -19.48 14.06 -18.76
CA SER A 227 -20.70 14.86 -18.81
C SER A 227 -20.46 16.24 -18.22
N LYS A 228 -21.43 17.15 -18.42
CA LYS A 228 -21.43 18.49 -17.80
C LYS A 228 -22.13 18.52 -16.45
N LEU A 229 -22.49 17.36 -15.89
CA LEU A 229 -23.20 17.25 -14.61
C LEU A 229 -22.28 17.61 -13.43
N ARG A 230 -22.87 18.16 -12.38
CA ARG A 230 -22.20 18.23 -11.08
C ARG A 230 -21.98 16.81 -10.55
N THR A 231 -20.93 16.62 -9.77
CA THR A 231 -20.58 15.29 -9.23
C THR A 231 -21.77 14.61 -8.56
N GLU A 232 -22.51 15.33 -7.69
CA GLU A 232 -23.68 14.78 -6.98
C GLU A 232 -24.79 14.31 -7.93
N ASP A 233 -25.10 15.11 -8.99
CA ASP A 233 -26.10 14.76 -9.98
C ASP A 233 -25.65 13.57 -10.85
N ALA A 234 -24.35 13.51 -11.17
CA ALA A 234 -23.77 12.38 -11.87
C ALA A 234 -23.87 11.08 -11.07
N LEU A 235 -23.58 11.14 -9.77
CA LEU A 235 -23.69 9.96 -8.88
C LEU A 235 -25.16 9.50 -8.75
N LYS A 236 -26.12 10.43 -8.58
CA LYS A 236 -27.57 10.10 -8.57
C LYS A 236 -27.99 9.44 -9.88
N LYS A 237 -27.53 9.97 -11.02
CA LYS A 237 -27.83 9.41 -12.33
C LYS A 237 -27.29 7.98 -12.48
N ILE A 238 -26.05 7.73 -12.04
CA ILE A 238 -25.46 6.39 -12.03
C ILE A 238 -26.32 5.43 -11.24
N SER A 239 -26.69 5.80 -10.01
CA SER A 239 -27.50 4.94 -9.12
C SER A 239 -28.92 4.67 -9.68
N ALA A 240 -29.45 5.56 -10.52
CA ALA A 240 -30.78 5.39 -11.14
C ALA A 240 -30.73 4.59 -12.46
N GLU A 241 -29.67 4.73 -13.25
CA GLU A 241 -29.62 4.21 -14.63
C GLU A 241 -28.75 2.95 -14.80
N LEU A 242 -27.79 2.71 -13.89
CA LEU A 242 -26.90 1.56 -13.99
C LEU A 242 -27.24 0.47 -12.98
N PRO A 243 -26.98 -0.82 -13.30
CA PRO A 243 -27.16 -1.92 -12.36
C PRO A 243 -26.37 -1.70 -11.07
N GLY A 244 -26.97 -2.04 -9.94
CA GLY A 244 -26.33 -2.05 -8.62
C GLY A 244 -25.37 -3.24 -8.48
N ILE A 245 -24.28 -3.24 -9.23
CA ILE A 245 -23.21 -4.22 -9.09
C ILE A 245 -22.13 -3.69 -8.13
N PRO A 246 -21.39 -4.57 -7.44
CA PRO A 246 -20.41 -4.16 -6.42
C PRO A 246 -19.38 -3.13 -6.92
N GLU A 247 -19.00 -3.21 -8.19
CA GLU A 247 -18.06 -2.30 -8.82
C GLU A 247 -18.59 -0.87 -8.92
N ILE A 248 -19.87 -0.73 -9.25
CA ILE A 248 -20.53 0.57 -9.37
C ILE A 248 -20.80 1.16 -7.99
N GLU A 249 -21.24 0.36 -7.05
CA GLU A 249 -21.44 0.78 -5.66
C GLU A 249 -20.12 1.31 -5.07
N ARG A 250 -19.01 0.59 -5.26
CA ARG A 250 -17.67 1.03 -4.84
C ARG A 250 -17.25 2.33 -5.51
N PHE A 251 -17.45 2.44 -6.82
CA PHE A 251 -17.10 3.64 -7.59
C PHE A 251 -17.88 4.86 -7.10
N VAL A 252 -19.19 4.73 -6.91
CA VAL A 252 -20.08 5.80 -6.42
C VAL A 252 -19.72 6.18 -4.98
N SER A 253 -19.59 5.19 -4.10
CA SER A 253 -19.24 5.41 -2.69
C SER A 253 -17.88 6.10 -2.54
N PHE A 254 -16.87 5.65 -3.27
CA PHE A 254 -15.53 6.25 -3.22
C PHE A 254 -15.57 7.73 -3.59
N ILE A 255 -16.21 8.08 -4.71
CA ILE A 255 -16.31 9.47 -5.19
C ILE A 255 -17.14 10.33 -4.24
N GLY A 256 -18.28 9.80 -3.75
CA GLY A 256 -19.17 10.52 -2.85
C GLY A 256 -18.54 10.84 -1.48
N GLN A 257 -17.59 10.01 -1.03
CA GLN A 257 -16.89 10.18 0.23
C GLN A 257 -15.56 10.97 0.10
N SER A 258 -15.20 11.41 -1.10
CA SER A 258 -13.94 12.11 -1.31
C SER A 258 -13.94 13.49 -0.65
N GLN A 259 -13.05 13.70 0.30
CA GLN A 259 -12.88 14.98 0.99
C GLN A 259 -11.90 15.92 0.26
N ARG A 260 -10.91 15.35 -0.45
CA ARG A 260 -9.90 16.12 -1.21
C ARG A 260 -10.36 16.47 -2.62
N GLY A 261 -11.51 15.97 -3.04
CA GLY A 261 -11.94 15.94 -4.44
C GLY A 261 -11.16 14.89 -5.24
N VAL A 262 -11.73 14.47 -6.36
CA VAL A 262 -11.11 13.48 -7.25
C VAL A 262 -10.31 14.12 -8.37
N CYS A 263 -9.29 13.42 -8.88
CA CYS A 263 -8.59 13.79 -10.11
C CYS A 263 -9.57 13.90 -11.29
N ARG A 264 -9.31 14.80 -12.21
CA ARG A 264 -10.10 15.00 -13.45
C ARG A 264 -9.20 15.20 -14.65
#